data_484d1b2a881648986b9fa0cb5923e4cb
#
_entry.id   484d1b2a881648986b9fa0cb5923e4cb
#
_cell.length_a   1.000
_cell.length_b   1.000
_cell.length_c   1.000
_cell.angle_alpha   90.00
_cell.angle_beta   90.00
_cell.angle_gamma   90.00
#
_symmetry.space_group_name_H-M   'P 1'
#
loop_
_entity.id
_entity.type
_entity.pdbx_description
1 polymer ?
#
loop_
_entity_poly.entity_id
_entity_poly.type
_entity_poly.pdbx_seq_one_letter_code
_entity_poly.pdbx_strand_id
1 'polypeptide(L)'
;MFEKLKEKLGIAKKDEEHSGNVDVRGTSINVTANSRDFEEIATNLKISLLEADIALPVADRISNVLLKKLDDKSIRLKGDRNSVFKEAVRETIREVASVPPLDVIDNASKKSSYVIMFVGMNGTGKTTSIAKLAELFRSKGYYVVIAASDTFRAGAIEQIALHGEKIGVKVIKHQAGGDPAAVSFDAVKHASKVERSVVLIDTAGRMQNNKNLLEEMKKIKRISNPDLILLTLDALSGTDVLSQAKLFDEAVGINGYIVTKIDADAKGGCVISLLSETKKPILYIGTGQTYSDLVQFSLDWYLNRLLN
;
A
#
# COMPACT_ATOMS: atom_id res chain seq x y z
N MET A 1 -6.48 9.87 14.18
CA MET A 1 -6.76 10.95 13.22
C MET A 1 -8.12 11.59 13.46
N PHE A 2 -9.21 10.84 13.46
CA PHE A 2 -10.58 11.39 13.54
C PHE A 2 -10.90 12.11 14.86
N GLU A 3 -10.37 11.66 16.01
CA GLU A 3 -10.56 12.34 17.30
C GLU A 3 -9.95 13.76 17.32
N LYS A 4 -8.76 13.95 16.76
CA LYS A 4 -8.15 15.28 16.59
C LYS A 4 -8.96 16.17 15.62
N LEU A 5 -9.58 15.56 14.62
CA LEU A 5 -10.46 16.27 13.68
C LEU A 5 -11.73 16.76 14.38
N LYS A 6 -12.36 15.90 15.22
CA LYS A 6 -13.53 16.28 16.05
C LYS A 6 -13.21 17.46 16.96
N GLU A 7 -12.06 17.44 17.63
CA GLU A 7 -11.63 18.50 18.53
C GLU A 7 -11.43 19.82 17.78
N LYS A 8 -10.78 19.80 16.61
CA LYS A 8 -10.57 20.97 15.76
C LYS A 8 -11.85 21.54 15.14
N LEU A 9 -12.84 20.68 14.89
CA LEU A 9 -14.14 21.10 14.34
C LEU A 9 -15.14 21.59 15.41
N GLY A 10 -14.74 21.61 16.69
CA GLY A 10 -15.62 22.03 17.79
C GLY A 10 -16.81 21.11 18.02
N ILE A 11 -16.81 19.91 17.45
CA ILE A 11 -17.90 18.94 17.50
C ILE A 11 -17.93 18.22 18.86
N ALA A 12 -16.78 18.16 19.57
CA ALA A 12 -16.63 17.50 20.87
C ALA A 12 -17.14 18.29 22.08
N LYS A 13 -17.53 19.56 21.94
CA LYS A 13 -17.85 20.45 23.09
C LYS A 13 -19.32 20.65 23.39
N LYS A 14 -20.27 19.97 22.75
CA LYS A 14 -21.72 20.22 22.95
C LYS A 14 -22.51 19.14 23.69
N ASP A 15 -21.89 18.05 24.12
CA ASP A 15 -22.63 16.96 24.81
C ASP A 15 -22.65 17.09 26.35
N GLU A 16 -21.98 18.10 26.97
CA GLU A 16 -21.93 18.22 28.44
C GLU A 16 -22.79 19.31 29.09
N GLU A 17 -23.47 20.17 28.31
CA GLU A 17 -24.32 21.21 28.92
C GLU A 17 -25.71 21.29 28.29
N HIS A 18 -26.57 20.30 28.45
CA HIS A 18 -28.04 20.52 28.49
C HIS A 18 -28.75 19.26 28.97
N SER A 19 -28.75 19.04 30.28
CA SER A 19 -29.80 18.26 30.98
C SER A 19 -31.00 19.14 31.17
N GLY A 20 -31.79 19.30 30.12
CA GLY A 20 -33.08 19.97 30.17
C GLY A 20 -34.06 19.19 29.33
N ASN A 21 -35.08 18.62 29.95
CA ASN A 21 -36.22 17.95 29.34
C ASN A 21 -36.69 18.62 28.05
N VAL A 22 -36.56 17.98 26.90
CA VAL A 22 -37.25 18.35 25.67
C VAL A 22 -37.82 17.12 24.98
N ASP A 23 -39.11 17.17 24.78
CA ASP A 23 -40.03 16.25 24.15
C ASP A 23 -39.56 15.75 22.78
N VAL A 24 -39.51 14.40 22.59
CA VAL A 24 -39.09 13.74 21.37
C VAL A 24 -40.24 13.74 20.38
N ARG A 25 -40.34 14.77 19.54
CA ARG A 25 -41.10 14.72 18.27
C ARG A 25 -40.36 15.46 17.18
N GLY A 26 -39.74 14.69 16.30
CA GLY A 26 -39.50 15.00 14.89
C GLY A 26 -38.96 16.39 14.57
N THR A 27 -37.74 16.74 14.96
CA THR A 27 -37.08 17.94 14.46
C THR A 27 -36.06 17.58 13.39
N SER A 28 -36.45 17.81 12.14
CA SER A 28 -35.49 17.95 11.02
C SER A 28 -34.64 19.18 11.34
N ILE A 29 -33.41 18.95 11.79
CA ILE A 29 -32.44 20.06 11.95
C ILE A 29 -31.99 20.47 10.55
N ASN A 30 -32.62 21.52 10.01
CA ASN A 30 -32.11 22.23 8.85
C ASN A 30 -30.78 22.91 9.27
N VAL A 31 -29.66 22.32 8.95
CA VAL A 31 -28.37 22.99 9.08
C VAL A 31 -28.27 24.00 7.94
N THR A 32 -28.67 25.24 8.18
CA THR A 32 -28.23 26.38 7.40
C THR A 32 -26.78 26.70 7.80
N ALA A 33 -25.82 25.77 7.48
CA ALA A 33 -24.42 26.11 7.56
C ALA A 33 -24.12 27.08 6.42
N ASN A 34 -23.54 28.23 6.75
CA ASN A 34 -23.10 29.20 5.77
C ASN A 34 -21.89 28.62 4.99
N SER A 35 -21.65 29.08 3.77
CA SER A 35 -20.50 28.64 2.97
C SER A 35 -19.15 28.81 3.70
N ARG A 36 -19.05 29.80 4.60
CA ARG A 36 -17.87 30.01 5.46
C ARG A 36 -17.60 28.84 6.43
N ASP A 37 -18.66 28.23 6.97
CA ASP A 37 -18.54 27.09 7.89
C ASP A 37 -17.98 25.86 7.14
N PHE A 38 -18.38 25.68 5.87
CA PHE A 38 -17.88 24.58 5.04
C PHE A 38 -16.41 24.77 4.62
N GLU A 39 -15.97 25.99 4.33
CA GLU A 39 -14.57 26.32 4.05
C GLU A 39 -13.68 26.06 5.28
N GLU A 40 -14.14 26.41 6.47
CA GLU A 40 -13.44 26.13 7.72
C GLU A 40 -13.33 24.61 7.96
N ILE A 41 -14.41 23.87 7.75
CA ILE A 41 -14.43 22.39 7.84
C ILE A 41 -13.41 21.77 6.86
N ALA A 42 -13.42 22.21 5.61
CA ALA A 42 -12.49 21.71 4.59
C ALA A 42 -11.03 22.02 4.94
N THR A 43 -10.76 23.22 5.46
CA THR A 43 -9.44 23.62 5.92
C THR A 43 -8.95 22.77 7.10
N ASN A 44 -9.79 22.56 8.09
CA ASN A 44 -9.46 21.74 9.26
C ASN A 44 -9.25 20.28 8.88
N LEU A 45 -10.05 19.75 7.94
CA LEU A 45 -9.83 18.42 7.37
C LEU A 45 -8.47 18.33 6.68
N LYS A 46 -8.13 19.29 5.81
CA LYS A 46 -6.84 19.34 5.12
C LYS A 46 -5.67 19.29 6.12
N ILE A 47 -5.71 20.10 7.18
CA ILE A 47 -4.67 20.09 8.21
C ILE A 47 -4.55 18.72 8.87
N SER A 48 -5.70 18.11 9.23
CA SER A 48 -5.70 16.78 9.84
C SER A 48 -5.19 15.67 8.92
N LEU A 49 -5.45 15.77 7.61
CA LEU A 49 -4.93 14.86 6.60
C LEU A 49 -3.40 15.00 6.47
N LEU A 50 -2.87 16.24 6.50
CA LEU A 50 -1.42 16.48 6.49
C LEU A 50 -0.74 15.95 7.75
N GLU A 51 -1.34 16.14 8.93
CA GLU A 51 -0.85 15.55 10.20
C GLU A 51 -0.80 14.01 10.16
N ALA A 52 -1.68 13.40 9.37
CA ALA A 52 -1.71 11.97 9.13
C ALA A 52 -0.74 11.49 8.03
N ASP A 53 0.20 12.34 7.57
CA ASP A 53 1.15 12.06 6.47
C ASP A 53 0.47 11.81 5.10
N ILE A 54 -0.71 12.40 4.87
CA ILE A 54 -1.26 12.46 3.52
C ILE A 54 -0.57 13.60 2.76
N ALA A 55 -0.10 13.32 1.55
CA ALA A 55 0.58 14.30 0.70
C ALA A 55 -0.32 15.50 0.39
N LEU A 56 0.25 16.71 0.35
CA LEU A 56 -0.48 17.96 0.16
C LEU A 56 -1.44 17.94 -1.05
N PRO A 57 -1.05 17.49 -2.26
CA PRO A 57 -1.97 17.45 -3.41
C PRO A 57 -3.18 16.55 -3.17
N VAL A 58 -2.99 15.46 -2.42
CA VAL A 58 -4.05 14.50 -2.09
C VAL A 58 -4.98 15.05 -1.02
N ALA A 59 -4.41 15.69 0.02
CA ALA A 59 -5.18 16.37 1.06
C ALA A 59 -6.05 17.49 0.46
N ASP A 60 -5.51 18.29 -0.48
CA ASP A 60 -6.27 19.30 -1.22
C ASP A 60 -7.41 18.70 -2.03
N ARG A 61 -7.13 17.61 -2.74
CA ARG A 61 -8.15 16.91 -3.55
C ARG A 61 -9.28 16.37 -2.68
N ILE A 62 -8.97 15.72 -1.56
CA ILE A 62 -9.97 15.19 -0.61
C ILE A 62 -10.81 16.34 -0.04
N SER A 63 -10.18 17.42 0.42
CA SER A 63 -10.88 18.57 1.00
C SER A 63 -11.81 19.26 -0.01
N ASN A 64 -11.35 19.44 -1.26
CA ASN A 64 -12.14 20.05 -2.32
C ASN A 64 -13.33 19.17 -2.76
N VAL A 65 -13.16 17.85 -2.82
CA VAL A 65 -14.25 16.92 -3.15
C VAL A 65 -15.28 16.94 -2.02
N LEU A 66 -14.85 16.93 -0.76
CA LEU A 66 -15.76 17.03 0.38
C LEU A 66 -16.54 18.35 0.36
N LEU A 67 -15.85 19.47 0.13
CA LEU A 67 -16.49 20.81 0.06
C LEU A 67 -17.59 20.83 -1.00
N LYS A 68 -17.32 20.34 -2.20
CA LYS A 68 -18.35 20.22 -3.27
C LYS A 68 -19.55 19.38 -2.83
N LYS A 69 -19.32 18.24 -2.17
CA LYS A 69 -20.40 17.38 -1.67
C LYS A 69 -21.25 18.07 -0.61
N LEU A 70 -20.66 18.92 0.22
CA LEU A 70 -21.36 19.70 1.24
C LEU A 70 -22.20 20.81 0.58
N ASP A 71 -21.67 21.54 -0.40
CA ASP A 71 -22.36 22.60 -1.13
C ASP A 71 -23.55 22.08 -1.94
N ASP A 72 -23.40 20.92 -2.59
CA ASP A 72 -24.47 20.27 -3.39
C ASP A 72 -25.60 19.67 -2.55
N LYS A 73 -25.55 19.82 -1.21
CA LYS A 73 -26.49 19.20 -0.26
C LYS A 73 -26.69 17.70 -0.51
N SER A 74 -25.73 17.06 -1.19
CA SER A 74 -25.75 15.63 -1.48
C SER A 74 -25.61 14.79 -0.21
N ILE A 75 -25.04 15.37 0.84
CA ILE A 75 -24.96 14.77 2.17
C ILE A 75 -26.21 15.18 2.96
N ARG A 76 -27.19 14.26 3.03
CA ARG A 76 -28.35 14.44 3.90
C ARG A 76 -27.93 14.12 5.34
N LEU A 77 -27.74 15.16 6.15
CA LEU A 77 -27.39 15.05 7.57
C LEU A 77 -28.61 14.57 8.38
N LYS A 78 -29.06 13.33 8.18
CA LYS A 78 -30.05 12.67 9.04
C LYS A 78 -29.30 11.78 10.03
N GLY A 79 -29.35 12.12 11.32
CA GLY A 79 -28.72 11.34 12.38
C GLY A 79 -27.68 12.13 13.18
N ASP A 80 -26.85 11.44 13.93
CA ASP A 80 -25.71 12.04 14.64
C ASP A 80 -24.72 12.68 13.66
N ARG A 81 -24.49 13.99 13.85
CA ARG A 81 -23.65 14.82 12.96
C ARG A 81 -22.24 14.23 12.81
N ASN A 82 -21.71 13.63 13.87
CA ASN A 82 -20.36 13.05 13.89
C ASN A 82 -20.28 11.83 13.00
N SER A 83 -21.26 10.93 13.09
CA SER A 83 -21.27 9.70 12.29
C SER A 83 -21.48 9.99 10.81
N VAL A 84 -22.35 10.94 10.48
CA VAL A 84 -22.61 11.36 9.09
C VAL A 84 -21.37 12.03 8.48
N PHE A 85 -20.71 12.92 9.22
CA PHE A 85 -19.50 13.58 8.76
C PHE A 85 -18.35 12.56 8.57
N LYS A 86 -18.18 11.64 9.52
CA LYS A 86 -17.18 10.55 9.41
C LYS A 86 -17.40 9.72 8.15
N GLU A 87 -18.65 9.37 7.84
CA GLU A 87 -18.99 8.61 6.64
C GLU A 87 -18.75 9.44 5.37
N ALA A 88 -19.08 10.72 5.36
CA ALA A 88 -18.79 11.60 4.24
C ALA A 88 -17.27 11.73 3.94
N VAL A 89 -16.45 11.84 4.98
CA VAL A 89 -14.98 11.82 4.85
C VAL A 89 -14.51 10.47 4.32
N ARG A 90 -15.04 9.35 4.85
CA ARG A 90 -14.74 7.99 4.40
C ARG A 90 -15.04 7.80 2.92
N GLU A 91 -16.25 8.17 2.49
CA GLU A 91 -16.66 8.07 1.08
C GLU A 91 -15.82 8.94 0.16
N THR A 92 -15.45 10.13 0.62
CA THR A 92 -14.59 11.04 -0.14
C THR A 92 -13.20 10.46 -0.32
N ILE A 93 -12.59 9.92 0.75
CA ILE A 93 -11.28 9.26 0.66
C ILE A 93 -11.39 8.02 -0.24
N ARG A 94 -12.45 7.22 -0.12
CA ARG A 94 -12.68 6.06 -0.98
C ARG A 94 -12.72 6.45 -2.46
N GLU A 95 -13.44 7.50 -2.81
CA GLU A 95 -13.53 8.01 -4.19
C GLU A 95 -12.16 8.44 -4.72
N VAL A 96 -11.39 9.20 -3.94
CA VAL A 96 -10.08 9.72 -4.34
C VAL A 96 -9.03 8.62 -4.45
N ALA A 97 -9.06 7.62 -3.54
CA ALA A 97 -8.06 6.55 -3.43
C ALA A 97 -8.50 5.23 -4.08
N SER A 98 -9.66 5.18 -4.72
CA SER A 98 -10.13 3.95 -5.38
C SER A 98 -9.24 3.56 -6.55
N VAL A 99 -8.81 2.30 -6.54
CA VAL A 99 -8.03 1.66 -7.59
C VAL A 99 -8.56 0.23 -7.76
N PRO A 100 -8.74 -0.26 -9.00
CA PRO A 100 -9.14 -1.64 -9.23
C PRO A 100 -8.16 -2.61 -8.54
N PRO A 101 -8.66 -3.60 -7.80
CA PRO A 101 -7.80 -4.59 -7.16
C PRO A 101 -7.13 -5.50 -8.19
N LEU A 102 -5.93 -6.01 -7.86
CA LEU A 102 -5.23 -7.01 -8.63
C LEU A 102 -5.05 -8.25 -7.74
N ASP A 103 -5.63 -9.36 -8.16
CA ASP A 103 -5.44 -10.64 -7.49
C ASP A 103 -4.27 -11.40 -8.14
N VAL A 104 -3.17 -11.52 -7.40
CA VAL A 104 -1.95 -12.16 -7.89
C VAL A 104 -2.12 -13.68 -8.02
N ILE A 105 -2.92 -14.30 -7.15
CA ILE A 105 -3.17 -15.75 -7.19
C ILE A 105 -4.03 -16.11 -8.40
N ASP A 106 -5.08 -15.33 -8.65
CA ASP A 106 -5.93 -15.51 -9.84
C ASP A 106 -5.11 -15.32 -11.13
N ASN A 107 -4.27 -14.28 -11.20
CA ASN A 107 -3.41 -14.05 -12.37
C ASN A 107 -2.39 -15.17 -12.58
N ALA A 108 -1.79 -15.67 -11.51
CA ALA A 108 -0.85 -16.80 -11.57
C ALA A 108 -1.54 -18.09 -12.03
N SER A 109 -2.82 -18.30 -11.68
CA SER A 109 -3.59 -19.49 -12.07
C SER A 109 -3.83 -19.63 -13.57
N LYS A 110 -3.72 -18.50 -14.31
CA LYS A 110 -3.94 -18.43 -15.76
C LYS A 110 -2.69 -18.77 -16.58
N LYS A 111 -1.55 -19.06 -15.90
CA LYS A 111 -0.27 -19.33 -16.55
C LYS A 111 0.37 -20.62 -16.01
N SER A 112 1.09 -21.33 -16.85
CA SER A 112 1.88 -22.50 -16.43
C SER A 112 3.04 -22.09 -15.49
N SER A 113 3.65 -20.93 -15.75
CA SER A 113 4.69 -20.33 -14.91
C SER A 113 4.43 -18.82 -14.81
N TYR A 114 4.48 -18.28 -13.59
CA TYR A 114 4.24 -16.87 -13.32
C TYR A 114 5.46 -16.23 -12.66
N VAL A 115 5.95 -15.13 -13.22
CA VAL A 115 7.20 -14.48 -12.78
C VAL A 115 6.90 -13.15 -12.12
N ILE A 116 7.33 -12.99 -10.87
CA ILE A 116 7.15 -11.76 -10.10
C ILE A 116 8.52 -11.19 -9.75
N MET A 117 8.78 -9.96 -10.16
CA MET A 117 10.00 -9.23 -9.82
C MET A 117 9.70 -8.24 -8.70
N PHE A 118 10.50 -8.30 -7.63
CA PHE A 118 10.39 -7.37 -6.50
C PHE A 118 11.47 -6.31 -6.60
N VAL A 119 11.05 -5.06 -6.48
CA VAL A 119 11.93 -3.91 -6.41
C VAL A 119 11.62 -3.10 -5.14
N GLY A 120 12.53 -2.22 -4.75
CA GLY A 120 12.35 -1.38 -3.56
C GLY A 120 13.67 -1.09 -2.87
N MET A 121 13.69 -0.09 -2.00
CA MET A 121 14.88 0.33 -1.28
C MET A 121 15.33 -0.72 -0.26
N ASN A 122 16.58 -0.62 0.18
CA ASN A 122 17.08 -1.45 1.27
C ASN A 122 16.29 -1.13 2.55
N GLY A 123 15.98 -2.18 3.32
CA GLY A 123 15.26 -2.03 4.60
C GLY A 123 13.75 -1.91 4.48
N THR A 124 13.17 -1.83 3.26
CA THR A 124 11.70 -1.77 3.07
C THR A 124 10.99 -3.11 3.29
N GLY A 125 11.70 -4.17 3.67
CA GLY A 125 11.09 -5.49 3.91
C GLY A 125 10.90 -6.35 2.66
N LYS A 126 11.61 -6.06 1.56
CA LYS A 126 11.52 -6.78 0.28
C LYS A 126 11.74 -8.29 0.44
N THR A 127 12.90 -8.72 0.94
CA THR A 127 13.26 -10.14 1.16
C THR A 127 12.24 -10.87 2.04
N THR A 128 11.79 -10.21 3.12
CA THR A 128 10.75 -10.76 4.01
C THR A 128 9.39 -10.88 3.31
N SER A 129 9.00 -9.91 2.48
CA SER A 129 7.76 -9.96 1.71
C SER A 129 7.77 -11.07 0.67
N ILE A 130 8.93 -11.29 0.03
CA ILE A 130 9.15 -12.42 -0.89
C ILE A 130 8.95 -13.74 -0.16
N ALA A 131 9.55 -13.92 1.01
CA ALA A 131 9.40 -15.13 1.80
C ALA A 131 7.94 -15.39 2.21
N LYS A 132 7.23 -14.35 2.65
CA LYS A 132 5.80 -14.44 2.99
C LYS A 132 4.93 -14.82 1.79
N LEU A 133 5.18 -14.19 0.63
CA LEU A 133 4.46 -14.50 -0.59
C LEU A 133 4.81 -15.90 -1.11
N ALA A 134 6.05 -16.35 -0.95
CA ALA A 134 6.48 -17.71 -1.27
C ALA A 134 5.69 -18.74 -0.46
N GLU A 135 5.53 -18.52 0.84
CA GLU A 135 4.73 -19.39 1.70
C GLU A 135 3.25 -19.38 1.30
N LEU A 136 2.70 -18.23 0.96
CA LEU A 136 1.32 -18.10 0.46
C LEU A 136 1.13 -18.93 -0.83
N PHE A 137 2.00 -18.80 -1.83
CA PHE A 137 1.92 -19.58 -3.06
C PHE A 137 2.10 -21.08 -2.81
N ARG A 138 3.07 -21.47 -1.96
CA ARG A 138 3.30 -22.86 -1.58
C ARG A 138 2.05 -23.46 -0.92
N SER A 139 1.41 -22.74 0.00
CA SER A 139 0.17 -23.19 0.66
C SER A 139 -1.01 -23.36 -0.31
N LYS A 140 -0.97 -22.67 -1.46
CA LYS A 140 -1.93 -22.80 -2.56
C LYS A 140 -1.56 -23.91 -3.57
N GLY A 141 -0.49 -24.66 -3.32
CA GLY A 141 -0.06 -25.78 -4.15
C GLY A 141 0.74 -25.39 -5.39
N TYR A 142 1.37 -24.22 -5.40
CA TYR A 142 2.30 -23.81 -6.46
C TYR A 142 3.71 -24.35 -6.17
N TYR A 143 4.42 -24.69 -7.24
CA TYR A 143 5.86 -24.91 -7.17
C TYR A 143 6.58 -23.55 -7.17
N VAL A 144 7.20 -23.18 -6.05
CA VAL A 144 7.80 -21.86 -5.87
C VAL A 144 9.30 -21.93 -6.02
N VAL A 145 9.84 -21.03 -6.83
CA VAL A 145 11.29 -20.80 -7.01
C VAL A 145 11.63 -19.36 -6.66
N ILE A 146 12.62 -19.17 -5.80
CA ILE A 146 13.12 -17.83 -5.47
C ILE A 146 14.45 -17.61 -6.18
N ALA A 147 14.61 -16.48 -6.88
CA ALA A 147 15.87 -16.03 -7.45
C ALA A 147 16.55 -15.05 -6.48
N ALA A 148 17.70 -15.43 -5.91
CA ALA A 148 18.51 -14.57 -5.03
C ALA A 148 19.35 -13.59 -5.86
N SER A 149 18.68 -12.61 -6.47
CA SER A 149 19.32 -11.67 -7.41
C SER A 149 19.87 -10.39 -6.75
N ASP A 150 19.81 -10.24 -5.40
CA ASP A 150 20.64 -9.25 -4.66
C ASP A 150 22.04 -9.82 -4.46
N THR A 151 22.79 -9.98 -5.55
CA THR A 151 24.11 -10.64 -5.55
C THR A 151 25.22 -9.79 -4.94
N PHE A 152 25.01 -8.48 -4.77
CA PHE A 152 26.01 -7.60 -4.16
C PHE A 152 26.13 -7.76 -2.65
N ARG A 153 25.12 -8.34 -2.02
CA ARG A 153 25.06 -8.51 -0.57
C ARG A 153 25.07 -10.00 -0.20
N ALA A 154 26.25 -10.51 0.17
CA ALA A 154 26.37 -11.90 0.60
C ALA A 154 25.32 -12.27 1.67
N GLY A 155 25.11 -11.42 2.67
CA GLY A 155 24.09 -11.62 3.70
C GLY A 155 22.64 -11.62 3.17
N ALA A 156 22.35 -10.96 2.03
CA ALA A 156 21.01 -11.04 1.42
C ALA A 156 20.78 -12.40 0.76
N ILE A 157 21.81 -12.94 0.09
CA ILE A 157 21.76 -14.29 -0.50
C ILE A 157 21.54 -15.33 0.61
N GLU A 158 22.28 -15.23 1.71
CA GLU A 158 22.13 -16.13 2.85
C GLU A 158 20.76 -16.00 3.51
N GLN A 159 20.28 -14.77 3.73
CA GLN A 159 18.97 -14.51 4.31
C GLN A 159 17.85 -15.14 3.51
N ILE A 160 17.81 -14.94 2.20
CA ILE A 160 16.74 -15.50 1.36
C ILE A 160 16.86 -17.02 1.24
N ALA A 161 18.09 -17.56 1.26
CA ALA A 161 18.32 -19.00 1.28
C ALA A 161 17.77 -19.65 2.56
N LEU A 162 18.02 -19.05 3.73
CA LEU A 162 17.46 -19.49 5.01
C LEU A 162 15.93 -19.44 5.03
N HIS A 163 15.34 -18.39 4.44
CA HIS A 163 13.88 -18.34 4.28
C HIS A 163 13.38 -19.48 3.39
N GLY A 164 14.04 -19.71 2.25
CA GLY A 164 13.69 -20.80 1.34
C GLY A 164 13.74 -22.18 1.99
N GLU A 165 14.77 -22.44 2.79
CA GLU A 165 14.92 -23.68 3.57
C GLU A 165 13.78 -23.85 4.58
N LYS A 166 13.49 -22.80 5.39
CA LYS A 166 12.41 -22.84 6.38
C LYS A 166 11.04 -23.09 5.77
N ILE A 167 10.79 -22.53 4.59
CA ILE A 167 9.51 -22.64 3.88
C ILE A 167 9.46 -23.95 3.06
N GLY A 168 10.61 -24.55 2.74
CA GLY A 168 10.69 -25.73 1.87
C GLY A 168 10.50 -25.39 0.39
N VAL A 169 11.02 -24.24 -0.08
CA VAL A 169 10.98 -23.80 -1.47
C VAL A 169 12.38 -23.74 -2.09
N LYS A 170 12.45 -23.91 -3.42
CA LYS A 170 13.71 -23.87 -4.13
C LYS A 170 14.26 -22.46 -4.23
N VAL A 171 15.53 -22.25 -3.85
CA VAL A 171 16.26 -20.99 -4.06
C VAL A 171 17.35 -21.22 -5.10
N ILE A 172 17.36 -20.39 -6.14
CA ILE A 172 18.44 -20.32 -7.13
C ILE A 172 19.34 -19.15 -6.71
N LYS A 173 20.61 -19.44 -6.51
CA LYS A 173 21.63 -18.46 -6.11
C LYS A 173 22.95 -18.72 -6.81
N HIS A 174 23.72 -17.68 -7.06
CA HIS A 174 25.10 -17.74 -7.52
C HIS A 174 26.04 -17.21 -6.43
N GLN A 175 27.33 -17.20 -6.69
CA GLN A 175 28.32 -16.61 -5.80
C GLN A 175 28.07 -15.10 -5.65
N ALA A 176 28.42 -14.53 -4.50
CA ALA A 176 28.35 -13.09 -4.29
C ALA A 176 29.15 -12.35 -5.37
N GLY A 177 28.60 -11.25 -5.89
CA GLY A 177 29.15 -10.51 -7.03
C GLY A 177 28.84 -11.09 -8.41
N GLY A 178 28.11 -12.21 -8.49
CA GLY A 178 27.65 -12.77 -9.76
C GLY A 178 26.62 -11.89 -10.47
N ASP A 179 26.32 -12.18 -11.74
CA ASP A 179 25.34 -11.42 -12.54
C ASP A 179 23.89 -11.68 -12.04
N PRO A 180 23.17 -10.67 -11.51
CA PRO A 180 21.80 -10.81 -11.03
C PRO A 180 20.82 -11.30 -12.11
N ALA A 181 21.04 -10.90 -13.36
CA ALA A 181 20.19 -11.31 -14.47
C ALA A 181 20.37 -12.79 -14.82
N ALA A 182 21.58 -13.34 -14.65
CA ALA A 182 21.85 -14.75 -14.84
C ALA A 182 21.14 -15.60 -13.77
N VAL A 183 21.16 -15.17 -12.50
CA VAL A 183 20.40 -15.84 -11.41
C VAL A 183 18.90 -15.87 -11.74
N SER A 184 18.34 -14.72 -12.17
CA SER A 184 16.93 -14.60 -12.55
C SER A 184 16.59 -15.51 -13.73
N PHE A 185 17.44 -15.54 -14.75
CA PHE A 185 17.29 -16.43 -15.92
C PHE A 185 17.24 -17.90 -15.51
N ASP A 186 18.19 -18.34 -14.71
CA ASP A 186 18.26 -19.74 -14.26
C ASP A 186 17.03 -20.13 -13.42
N ALA A 187 16.53 -19.22 -12.60
CA ALA A 187 15.31 -19.42 -11.82
C ALA A 187 14.09 -19.61 -12.73
N VAL A 188 13.91 -18.73 -13.72
CA VAL A 188 12.82 -18.82 -14.70
C VAL A 188 12.93 -20.10 -15.52
N LYS A 189 14.12 -20.43 -16.02
CA LYS A 189 14.38 -21.67 -16.76
C LYS A 189 14.16 -22.93 -15.91
N HIS A 190 14.46 -22.85 -14.62
CA HIS A 190 14.21 -23.98 -13.71
C HIS A 190 12.69 -24.18 -13.50
N ALA A 191 11.95 -23.10 -13.22
CA ALA A 191 10.52 -23.13 -12.95
C ALA A 191 9.69 -23.52 -14.17
N SER A 192 10.12 -23.13 -15.39
CA SER A 192 9.36 -23.41 -16.64
C SER A 192 9.23 -24.90 -16.96
N LYS A 193 9.96 -25.77 -16.27
CA LYS A 193 9.87 -27.23 -16.39
C LYS A 193 8.73 -27.84 -15.56
N VAL A 194 8.12 -27.05 -14.70
CA VAL A 194 7.09 -27.49 -13.77
C VAL A 194 5.82 -26.65 -14.00
N GLU A 195 4.73 -27.32 -14.28
CA GLU A 195 3.44 -26.65 -14.37
C GLU A 195 3.02 -26.08 -13.02
N ARG A 196 2.23 -24.98 -13.08
CA ARG A 196 1.77 -24.28 -11.88
C ARG A 196 2.94 -23.81 -11.01
N SER A 197 3.94 -23.22 -11.65
CA SER A 197 5.12 -22.69 -10.97
C SER A 197 5.05 -21.16 -10.80
N VAL A 198 5.74 -20.64 -9.77
CA VAL A 198 5.91 -19.21 -9.53
C VAL A 198 7.37 -18.90 -9.27
N VAL A 199 7.90 -17.88 -9.94
CA VAL A 199 9.25 -17.37 -9.70
C VAL A 199 9.16 -16.03 -8.99
N LEU A 200 9.85 -15.90 -7.85
CA LEU A 200 9.95 -14.66 -7.08
C LEU A 200 11.38 -14.16 -7.14
N ILE A 201 11.60 -13.01 -7.78
CA ILE A 201 12.94 -12.45 -8.00
C ILE A 201 13.23 -11.38 -6.95
N ASP A 202 14.19 -11.65 -6.04
CA ASP A 202 14.69 -10.67 -5.06
C ASP A 202 15.80 -9.83 -5.69
N THR A 203 15.57 -8.53 -5.90
CA THR A 203 16.56 -7.62 -6.49
C THR A 203 17.27 -6.78 -5.44
N ALA A 204 18.43 -6.22 -5.78
CA ALA A 204 19.09 -5.24 -4.94
C ALA A 204 18.24 -3.99 -4.71
N GLY A 205 18.45 -3.29 -3.59
CA GLY A 205 17.65 -2.13 -3.18
C GLY A 205 18.45 -0.83 -2.97
N ARG A 206 19.65 -0.72 -3.52
CA ARG A 206 20.53 0.45 -3.34
C ARG A 206 20.21 1.55 -4.36
N MET A 207 19.17 2.32 -4.12
CA MET A 207 18.60 3.21 -5.14
C MET A 207 19.11 4.64 -5.15
N GLN A 208 19.68 5.12 -4.06
CA GLN A 208 20.04 6.53 -4.00
C GLN A 208 21.20 6.84 -4.96
N ASN A 209 20.90 7.48 -6.08
CA ASN A 209 21.83 8.02 -7.08
C ASN A 209 22.70 7.01 -7.87
N ASN A 210 22.33 5.74 -7.96
CA ASN A 210 23.12 4.75 -8.68
C ASN A 210 22.48 4.36 -10.02
N LYS A 211 22.88 5.05 -11.11
CA LYS A 211 22.45 4.73 -12.48
C LYS A 211 22.71 3.25 -12.85
N ASN A 212 23.81 2.68 -12.34
CA ASN A 212 24.18 1.29 -12.63
C ASN A 212 23.13 0.30 -12.08
N LEU A 213 22.53 0.59 -10.93
CA LEU A 213 21.51 -0.27 -10.34
C LEU A 213 20.20 -0.24 -11.13
N LEU A 214 19.80 0.92 -11.64
CA LEU A 214 18.63 1.04 -12.51
C LEU A 214 18.83 0.24 -13.81
N GLU A 215 20.03 0.33 -14.41
CA GLU A 215 20.36 -0.46 -15.60
C GLU A 215 20.39 -1.97 -15.30
N GLU A 216 20.86 -2.36 -14.12
CA GLU A 216 20.78 -3.75 -13.66
C GLU A 216 19.33 -4.24 -13.55
N MET A 217 18.47 -3.46 -12.94
CA MET A 217 17.03 -3.79 -12.84
C MET A 217 16.36 -3.88 -14.22
N LYS A 218 16.70 -2.97 -15.14
CA LYS A 218 16.25 -3.05 -16.54
C LYS A 218 16.74 -4.33 -17.22
N LYS A 219 18.00 -4.72 -16.96
CA LYS A 219 18.59 -5.97 -17.48
C LYS A 219 17.86 -7.19 -16.92
N ILE A 220 17.62 -7.25 -15.60
CA ILE A 220 16.84 -8.31 -14.96
C ILE A 220 15.44 -8.40 -15.59
N LYS A 221 14.72 -7.28 -15.68
CA LYS A 221 13.40 -7.21 -16.31
C LYS A 221 13.43 -7.76 -17.73
N ARG A 222 14.39 -7.33 -18.56
CA ARG A 222 14.48 -7.79 -19.95
C ARG A 222 14.74 -9.29 -20.07
N ILE A 223 15.57 -9.85 -19.18
CA ILE A 223 16.01 -11.25 -19.25
C ILE A 223 14.95 -12.19 -18.64
N SER A 224 14.36 -11.81 -17.50
CA SER A 224 13.37 -12.65 -16.81
C SER A 224 11.95 -12.46 -17.32
N ASN A 225 11.67 -11.40 -18.09
CA ASN A 225 10.35 -11.04 -18.62
C ASN A 225 9.21 -11.23 -17.59
N PRO A 226 9.23 -10.48 -16.47
CA PRO A 226 8.29 -10.70 -15.38
C PRO A 226 6.86 -10.35 -15.80
N ASP A 227 5.92 -11.15 -15.32
CA ASP A 227 4.48 -10.92 -15.48
C ASP A 227 3.99 -9.81 -14.56
N LEU A 228 4.68 -9.63 -13.44
CA LEU A 228 4.31 -8.66 -12.41
C LEU A 228 5.58 -8.06 -11.80
N ILE A 229 5.62 -6.73 -11.68
CA ILE A 229 6.68 -6.00 -10.97
C ILE A 229 6.06 -5.32 -9.76
N LEU A 230 6.49 -5.73 -8.56
CA LEU A 230 6.00 -5.21 -7.28
C LEU A 230 7.05 -4.34 -6.62
N LEU A 231 6.67 -3.11 -6.28
CA LEU A 231 7.47 -2.23 -5.45
C LEU A 231 7.12 -2.45 -3.98
N THR A 232 8.12 -2.81 -3.19
CA THR A 232 7.99 -2.93 -1.73
C THR A 232 8.38 -1.61 -1.08
N LEU A 233 7.44 -1.02 -0.35
CA LEU A 233 7.55 0.25 0.35
C LEU A 233 7.41 0.07 1.87
N ASP A 234 8.07 0.93 2.61
CA ASP A 234 7.97 1.01 4.07
C ASP A 234 6.97 2.11 4.45
N ALA A 235 5.91 1.78 5.18
CA ALA A 235 4.92 2.76 5.62
C ALA A 235 5.52 3.90 6.46
N LEU A 236 6.61 3.61 7.20
CA LEU A 236 7.30 4.60 8.03
C LEU A 236 8.03 5.67 7.22
N SER A 237 8.16 5.50 5.90
CA SER A 237 8.75 6.51 5.02
C SER A 237 7.82 7.69 4.74
N GLY A 238 6.59 7.68 5.25
CA GLY A 238 5.62 8.76 5.08
C GLY A 238 5.39 9.11 3.60
N THR A 239 5.48 10.40 3.25
CA THR A 239 5.28 10.87 1.86
C THR A 239 6.41 10.52 0.90
N ASP A 240 7.59 10.09 1.39
CA ASP A 240 8.71 9.69 0.54
C ASP A 240 8.40 8.47 -0.34
N VAL A 241 7.39 7.68 0.05
CA VAL A 241 6.88 6.56 -0.78
C VAL A 241 6.49 7.01 -2.20
N LEU A 242 6.01 8.26 -2.36
CA LEU A 242 5.64 8.79 -3.68
C LEU A 242 6.85 9.01 -4.57
N SER A 243 7.92 9.57 -4.01
CA SER A 243 9.18 9.77 -4.73
C SER A 243 9.80 8.45 -5.14
N GLN A 244 9.78 7.46 -4.25
CA GLN A 244 10.23 6.09 -4.54
C GLN A 244 9.36 5.45 -5.63
N ALA A 245 8.03 5.53 -5.51
CA ALA A 245 7.11 4.98 -6.50
C ALA A 245 7.37 5.54 -7.91
N LYS A 246 7.51 6.86 -8.03
CA LYS A 246 7.82 7.53 -9.29
C LYS A 246 9.15 7.04 -9.88
N LEU A 247 10.21 7.00 -9.07
CA LEU A 247 11.55 6.64 -9.52
C LEU A 247 11.61 5.19 -10.04
N PHE A 248 11.01 4.24 -9.32
CA PHE A 248 10.97 2.84 -9.76
C PHE A 248 10.05 2.63 -10.95
N ASP A 249 8.94 3.37 -11.02
CA ASP A 249 8.02 3.28 -12.14
C ASP A 249 8.66 3.76 -13.46
N GLU A 250 9.38 4.88 -13.42
CA GLU A 250 10.16 5.39 -14.55
C GLU A 250 11.27 4.40 -14.99
N ALA A 251 11.88 3.70 -14.02
CA ALA A 251 12.98 2.79 -14.30
C ALA A 251 12.53 1.47 -14.92
N VAL A 252 11.54 0.81 -14.31
CA VAL A 252 11.15 -0.56 -14.69
C VAL A 252 9.67 -0.76 -14.93
N GLY A 253 8.84 0.24 -14.65
CA GLY A 253 7.38 0.12 -14.76
C GLY A 253 6.81 -0.79 -13.65
N ILE A 254 6.09 -0.19 -12.70
CA ILE A 254 5.52 -0.89 -11.55
C ILE A 254 4.08 -1.28 -11.86
N ASN A 255 3.67 -2.49 -11.47
CA ASN A 255 2.28 -2.96 -11.62
C ASN A 255 1.48 -2.79 -10.33
N GLY A 256 2.14 -2.77 -9.17
CA GLY A 256 1.50 -2.60 -7.89
C GLY A 256 2.49 -2.60 -6.72
N TYR A 257 1.94 -2.54 -5.51
CA TYR A 257 2.72 -2.31 -4.31
C TYR A 257 2.51 -3.38 -3.24
N ILE A 258 3.55 -3.58 -2.44
CA ILE A 258 3.47 -4.19 -1.11
C ILE A 258 3.90 -3.10 -0.12
N VAL A 259 3.05 -2.78 0.85
CA VAL A 259 3.38 -1.81 1.90
C VAL A 259 3.62 -2.55 3.20
N THR A 260 4.82 -2.40 3.76
CA THR A 260 5.26 -3.11 4.97
C THR A 260 5.21 -2.21 6.20
N LYS A 261 5.36 -2.82 7.37
CA LYS A 261 5.45 -2.15 8.68
C LYS A 261 4.23 -1.28 9.02
N ILE A 262 3.07 -1.66 8.51
CA ILE A 262 1.79 -0.98 8.83
C ILE A 262 1.49 -1.06 10.33
N ASP A 263 1.91 -2.13 11.00
CA ASP A 263 1.79 -2.31 12.45
C ASP A 263 2.51 -1.24 13.27
N ALA A 264 3.62 -0.72 12.76
CA ALA A 264 4.41 0.35 13.39
C ALA A 264 4.01 1.77 12.92
N ASP A 265 3.20 1.89 11.87
CA ASP A 265 2.76 3.17 11.34
C ASP A 265 1.54 3.68 12.12
N ALA A 266 1.76 4.74 12.91
CA ALA A 266 0.71 5.39 13.70
C ALA A 266 -0.13 6.39 12.90
N LYS A 267 0.35 6.87 11.74
CA LYS A 267 -0.28 7.94 10.96
C LYS A 267 -1.13 7.41 9.80
N GLY A 268 -0.59 6.54 9.00
CA GLY A 268 -1.30 5.78 7.97
C GLY A 268 -1.65 6.52 6.67
N GLY A 269 -1.28 7.78 6.51
CA GLY A 269 -1.70 8.57 5.33
C GLY A 269 -0.95 8.22 4.04
N CYS A 270 0.24 7.63 4.13
CA CYS A 270 1.07 7.32 2.98
C CYS A 270 0.37 6.38 1.98
N VAL A 271 -0.42 5.43 2.47
CA VAL A 271 -1.19 4.47 1.65
C VAL A 271 -2.23 5.19 0.78
N ILE A 272 -2.97 6.14 1.37
CA ILE A 272 -3.97 6.95 0.65
C ILE A 272 -3.30 7.80 -0.42
N SER A 273 -2.16 8.41 -0.07
CA SER A 273 -1.36 9.20 -1.01
C SER A 273 -0.87 8.35 -2.19
N LEU A 274 -0.35 7.16 -1.91
CA LEU A 274 0.15 6.25 -2.91
C LEU A 274 -0.94 5.83 -3.91
N LEU A 275 -2.11 5.39 -3.42
CA LEU A 275 -3.24 4.99 -4.26
C LEU A 275 -3.76 6.17 -5.10
N SER A 276 -3.91 7.35 -4.48
CA SER A 276 -4.45 8.54 -5.13
C SER A 276 -3.56 9.06 -6.25
N GLU A 277 -2.24 9.12 -6.03
CA GLU A 277 -1.29 9.70 -6.98
C GLU A 277 -0.88 8.74 -8.09
N THR A 278 -0.68 7.45 -7.76
CA THR A 278 -0.13 6.50 -8.73
C THR A 278 -1.20 5.75 -9.52
N LYS A 279 -2.42 5.67 -8.97
CA LYS A 279 -3.53 4.88 -9.52
C LYS A 279 -3.16 3.41 -9.78
N LYS A 280 -2.24 2.87 -8.98
CA LYS A 280 -1.81 1.47 -9.02
C LYS A 280 -2.21 0.75 -7.74
N PRO A 281 -2.58 -0.54 -7.81
CA PRO A 281 -3.09 -1.25 -6.65
C PRO A 281 -2.00 -1.54 -5.61
N ILE A 282 -2.38 -1.50 -4.34
CA ILE A 282 -1.67 -2.19 -3.28
C ILE A 282 -2.23 -3.60 -3.22
N LEU A 283 -1.37 -4.61 -3.32
CA LEU A 283 -1.79 -6.01 -3.31
C LEU A 283 -1.81 -6.57 -1.89
N TYR A 284 -0.74 -6.30 -1.16
CA TYR A 284 -0.55 -6.81 0.20
C TYR A 284 -0.02 -5.74 1.13
N ILE A 285 -0.31 -5.93 2.42
CA ILE A 285 0.28 -5.16 3.52
C ILE A 285 0.97 -6.10 4.50
N GLY A 286 2.15 -5.69 4.99
CA GLY A 286 2.88 -6.37 6.06
C GLY A 286 2.48 -5.80 7.41
N THR A 287 1.97 -6.67 8.29
CA THR A 287 1.42 -6.31 9.60
C THR A 287 2.19 -6.90 10.77
N GLY A 288 3.39 -7.44 10.53
CA GLY A 288 4.23 -8.06 11.56
C GLY A 288 5.35 -8.89 10.96
N GLN A 289 5.94 -9.80 11.75
CA GLN A 289 7.17 -10.52 11.40
C GLN A 289 6.94 -11.96 10.92
N THR A 290 5.81 -12.59 11.24
CA THR A 290 5.51 -13.99 10.89
C THR A 290 5.12 -14.12 9.41
N TYR A 291 5.20 -15.32 8.85
CA TYR A 291 4.82 -15.53 7.44
C TYR A 291 3.33 -15.27 7.18
N SER A 292 2.47 -15.42 8.18
CA SER A 292 1.05 -15.08 8.12
C SER A 292 0.75 -13.58 8.13
N ASP A 293 1.74 -12.73 8.50
CA ASP A 293 1.59 -11.27 8.59
C ASP A 293 1.78 -10.59 7.21
N LEU A 294 1.30 -11.20 6.16
CA LEU A 294 1.12 -10.61 4.84
C LEU A 294 -0.35 -10.72 4.47
N VAL A 295 -1.07 -9.62 4.61
CA VAL A 295 -2.52 -9.58 4.45
C VAL A 295 -2.87 -8.95 3.11
N GLN A 296 -3.82 -9.51 2.39
CA GLN A 296 -4.35 -8.92 1.17
C GLN A 296 -4.94 -7.54 1.50
N PHE A 297 -4.58 -6.53 0.71
CA PHE A 297 -5.04 -5.16 0.96
C PHE A 297 -6.53 -5.01 0.67
N SER A 298 -7.21 -4.30 1.56
CA SER A 298 -8.57 -3.82 1.39
C SER A 298 -8.63 -2.36 1.80
N LEU A 299 -9.08 -1.49 0.89
CA LEU A 299 -9.23 -0.07 1.18
C LEU A 299 -10.22 0.16 2.32
N ASP A 300 -11.32 -0.60 2.37
CA ASP A 300 -12.31 -0.47 3.43
C ASP A 300 -11.77 -0.86 4.81
N TRP A 301 -11.02 -1.96 4.88
CA TRP A 301 -10.31 -2.34 6.11
C TRP A 301 -9.33 -1.24 6.54
N TYR A 302 -8.59 -0.69 5.58
CA TYR A 302 -7.61 0.37 5.86
C TYR A 302 -8.27 1.67 6.33
N LEU A 303 -9.36 2.09 5.70
CA LEU A 303 -10.15 3.25 6.13
C LEU A 303 -10.75 3.08 7.53
N ASN A 304 -11.18 1.87 7.88
CA ASN A 304 -11.62 1.58 9.25
C ASN A 304 -10.49 1.80 10.26
N ARG A 305 -9.27 1.35 9.95
CA ARG A 305 -8.10 1.58 10.81
C ARG A 305 -7.72 3.07 10.89
N LEU A 306 -7.75 3.78 9.77
CA LEU A 306 -7.33 5.18 9.69
C LEU A 306 -8.28 6.13 10.41
N LEU A 307 -9.60 5.86 10.35
CA LEU A 307 -10.66 6.75 10.84
C LEU A 307 -11.17 6.38 12.25
N ASN A 308 -10.77 5.26 12.82
CA ASN A 308 -11.03 4.91 14.21
C ASN A 308 -9.85 5.30 15.10
#